data_849b53182fafed8e6bd6aab83fb07581
#
_entry.id   849b53182fafed8e6bd6aab83fb07581
#
_cell.length_a   1.000
_cell.length_b   1.000
_cell.length_c   1.000
_cell.angle_alpha   90.00
_cell.angle_beta   90.00
_cell.angle_gamma   90.00
#
_symmetry.space_group_name_H-M   'P 1'
#
loop_
_entity.id
_entity.type
_entity.pdbx_description
1 polymer ?
#
loop_
_entity_poly.entity_id
_entity_poly.type
_entity_poly.pdbx_seq_one_letter_code
_entity_poly.pdbx_strand_id
1 'polypeptide(L)'
;TMGDVLVPGFASMVHGRLGGGPMQLLTASGVCASSLAALDAAASKIRLGDHPSAVVVGSELPSRSLRQSRFEGVHARMDSHFLRWMLSDGAGAVVVEFQPHPTKPSLRLDWVRHVSLAHEHDVCMRAGMEGAAPTVGQTWQDMSLPDAVAGGMFVLRQDITMLDDLAE
;
A
#
# COMPACT_ATOMS: atom_id res chain seq x y z
N THR A 1 -0.37 -0.84 -2.40
CA THR A 1 -0.13 -0.35 -3.77
C THR A 1 -1.37 -0.54 -4.63
N MET A 2 -1.93 0.54 -5.13
CA MET A 2 -3.05 0.50 -6.09
C MET A 2 -2.50 0.56 -7.51
N GLY A 3 -2.98 -0.35 -8.36
CA GLY A 3 -2.69 -0.30 -9.79
C GLY A 3 -3.60 0.68 -10.55
N ASP A 4 -3.55 0.62 -11.87
CA ASP A 4 -4.39 1.43 -12.75
C ASP A 4 -5.85 0.96 -12.78
N VAL A 5 -6.09 -0.27 -12.33
CA VAL A 5 -7.40 -0.91 -12.23
C VAL A 5 -7.62 -1.45 -10.82
N LEU A 6 -8.87 -1.61 -10.42
CA LEU A 6 -9.22 -2.18 -9.12
C LEU A 6 -8.83 -3.66 -9.02
N VAL A 7 -9.01 -4.39 -10.10
CA VAL A 7 -8.63 -5.80 -10.27
C VAL A 7 -8.08 -6.00 -11.68
N PRO A 8 -7.10 -6.89 -11.88
CA PRO A 8 -6.39 -7.71 -10.90
C PRO A 8 -5.46 -6.90 -10.01
N GLY A 9 -4.88 -7.55 -8.99
CA GLY A 9 -3.91 -6.92 -8.09
C GLY A 9 -2.63 -6.46 -8.80
N PHE A 10 -1.93 -5.51 -8.18
CA PHE A 10 -0.76 -4.84 -8.76
C PHE A 10 0.35 -5.81 -9.22
N ALA A 11 0.61 -6.88 -8.48
CA ALA A 11 1.61 -7.88 -8.86
C ALA A 11 1.33 -8.52 -10.23
N SER A 12 0.06 -8.74 -10.57
CA SER A 12 -0.34 -9.28 -11.88
C SER A 12 -0.01 -8.31 -13.02
N MET A 13 -0.21 -7.02 -12.79
CA MET A 13 0.12 -5.99 -13.79
C MET A 13 1.64 -5.85 -13.99
N VAL A 14 2.41 -5.93 -12.90
CA VAL A 14 3.88 -5.93 -12.95
C VAL A 14 4.38 -7.15 -13.73
N HIS A 15 3.87 -8.35 -13.39
CA HIS A 15 4.23 -9.58 -14.11
C HIS A 15 3.95 -9.46 -15.62
N GLY A 16 2.78 -8.98 -16.00
CA GLY A 16 2.43 -8.79 -17.41
C GLY A 16 3.36 -7.83 -18.17
N ARG A 17 3.98 -6.86 -17.45
CA ARG A 17 4.96 -5.93 -18.02
C ARG A 17 6.38 -6.48 -18.06
N LEU A 18 6.76 -7.27 -17.06
CA LEU A 18 8.08 -7.92 -17.02
C LEU A 18 8.19 -9.04 -18.05
N GLY A 19 7.09 -9.68 -18.38
CA GLY A 19 7.11 -10.93 -19.16
C GLY A 19 7.70 -12.09 -18.35
N GLY A 20 8.02 -13.17 -19.03
CA GLY A 20 8.56 -14.38 -18.41
C GLY A 20 7.53 -15.50 -18.37
N GLY A 21 7.92 -16.63 -17.74
CA GLY A 21 7.06 -17.80 -17.58
C GLY A 21 6.04 -17.64 -16.44
N PRO A 22 5.27 -18.68 -16.17
CA PRO A 22 4.35 -18.71 -15.02
C PRO A 22 5.08 -18.45 -13.71
N MET A 23 4.50 -17.62 -12.84
CA MET A 23 5.04 -17.34 -11.51
C MET A 23 3.93 -17.17 -10.49
N GLN A 24 4.25 -17.45 -9.23
CA GLN A 24 3.36 -17.20 -8.12
C GLN A 24 3.31 -15.70 -7.84
N LEU A 25 2.13 -15.15 -7.64
CA LEU A 25 1.92 -13.73 -7.40
C LEU A 25 1.28 -13.50 -6.03
N LEU A 26 1.72 -12.42 -5.37
CA LEU A 26 1.12 -11.92 -4.15
C LEU A 26 1.04 -10.40 -4.24
N THR A 27 -0.13 -9.85 -3.98
CA THR A 27 -0.31 -8.40 -3.83
C THR A 27 -0.62 -8.11 -2.37
N ALA A 28 0.28 -7.39 -1.71
CA ALA A 28 0.05 -6.87 -0.37
C ALA A 28 -0.60 -5.48 -0.43
N SER A 29 -1.52 -5.22 0.49
CA SER A 29 -2.18 -3.93 0.64
C SER A 29 -2.19 -3.56 2.13
N GLY A 30 -1.82 -2.35 2.48
CA GLY A 30 -1.72 -1.90 3.87
C GLY A 30 -0.86 -0.64 3.99
N VAL A 31 -1.18 0.39 3.24
CA VAL A 31 -0.48 1.67 3.24
C VAL A 31 1.05 1.47 3.13
N CYS A 32 1.86 2.14 3.96
CA CYS A 32 3.32 2.09 3.91
C CYS A 32 3.91 0.71 4.26
N ALA A 33 3.21 -0.12 5.03
CA ALA A 33 3.66 -1.45 5.43
C ALA A 33 3.55 -2.51 4.31
N SER A 34 2.89 -2.21 3.19
CA SER A 34 2.62 -3.18 2.11
C SER A 34 3.88 -3.83 1.56
N SER A 35 4.91 -3.04 1.28
CA SER A 35 6.16 -3.56 0.70
C SER A 35 6.93 -4.42 1.69
N LEU A 36 6.90 -4.10 2.98
CA LEU A 36 7.51 -4.92 4.02
C LEU A 36 6.75 -6.23 4.24
N ALA A 37 5.42 -6.21 4.17
CA ALA A 37 4.61 -7.43 4.22
C ALA A 37 4.89 -8.33 3.00
N ALA A 38 5.05 -7.76 1.81
CA ALA A 38 5.44 -8.51 0.62
C ALA A 38 6.86 -9.09 0.76
N LEU A 39 7.81 -8.33 1.34
CA LEU A 39 9.17 -8.79 1.60
C LEU A 39 9.19 -9.95 2.61
N ASP A 40 8.41 -9.88 3.68
CA ASP A 40 8.28 -10.96 4.67
C ASP A 40 7.74 -12.24 4.04
N ALA A 41 6.68 -12.12 3.26
CA ALA A 41 6.10 -13.25 2.53
C ALA A 41 7.10 -13.88 1.55
N ALA A 42 7.81 -13.06 0.78
CA ALA A 42 8.84 -13.52 -0.16
C ALA A 42 10.00 -14.23 0.57
N ALA A 43 10.54 -13.60 1.64
CA ALA A 43 11.60 -14.18 2.43
C ALA A 43 11.21 -15.52 3.05
N SER A 44 9.97 -15.63 3.53
CA SER A 44 9.44 -16.88 4.08
C SER A 44 9.38 -17.98 3.02
N LYS A 45 8.91 -17.69 1.80
CA LYS A 45 8.86 -18.63 0.69
C LYS A 45 10.25 -19.11 0.26
N ILE A 46 11.23 -18.21 0.22
CA ILE A 46 12.63 -18.55 -0.09
C ILE A 46 13.24 -19.43 1.01
N ARG A 47 13.03 -19.10 2.28
CA ARG A 47 13.53 -19.89 3.43
C ARG A 47 12.94 -21.30 3.47
N LEU A 48 11.69 -21.46 3.08
CA LEU A 48 11.02 -22.76 2.98
C LEU A 48 11.47 -23.59 1.77
N GLY A 49 12.19 -22.98 0.82
CA GLY A 49 12.59 -23.64 -0.41
C GLY A 49 11.47 -23.77 -1.46
N ASP A 50 10.35 -23.09 -1.27
CA ASP A 50 9.22 -23.13 -2.22
C ASP A 50 9.60 -22.50 -3.56
N HIS A 51 10.46 -21.48 -3.54
CA HIS A 51 10.94 -20.77 -4.72
C HIS A 51 12.44 -20.46 -4.61
N PRO A 52 13.18 -20.46 -5.71
CA PRO A 52 14.61 -20.12 -5.70
C PRO A 52 14.85 -18.61 -5.59
N SER A 53 13.94 -17.80 -6.08
CA SER A 53 14.02 -16.35 -6.05
C SER A 53 12.63 -15.69 -6.05
N ALA A 54 12.57 -14.45 -5.60
CA ALA A 54 11.37 -13.63 -5.66
C ALA A 54 11.74 -12.18 -6.00
N VAL A 55 10.87 -11.50 -6.71
CA VAL A 55 10.96 -10.04 -6.92
C VAL A 55 9.92 -9.37 -6.06
N VAL A 56 10.36 -8.47 -5.19
CA VAL A 56 9.48 -7.65 -4.35
C VAL A 56 9.49 -6.23 -4.89
N VAL A 57 8.31 -5.71 -5.21
CA VAL A 57 8.14 -4.37 -5.79
C VAL A 57 7.28 -3.52 -4.87
N GLY A 58 7.81 -2.39 -4.46
CA GLY A 58 7.05 -1.31 -3.83
C GLY A 58 6.86 -0.18 -4.83
N SER A 59 5.63 0.27 -5.01
CA SER A 59 5.32 1.40 -5.91
C SER A 59 4.12 2.15 -5.39
N GLU A 60 4.25 3.46 -5.29
CA GLU A 60 3.17 4.35 -4.89
C GLU A 60 3.11 5.60 -5.76
N LEU A 61 1.89 6.09 -5.99
CA LEU A 61 1.60 7.28 -6.75
C LEU A 61 0.61 8.18 -5.98
N PRO A 62 0.99 8.67 -4.79
CA PRO A 62 0.13 9.46 -3.94
C PRO A 62 -0.31 10.79 -4.58
N SER A 63 0.45 11.32 -5.54
CA SER A 63 0.07 12.51 -6.29
C SER A 63 -1.32 12.41 -6.93
N ARG A 64 -1.80 11.20 -7.23
CA ARG A 64 -3.18 10.98 -7.74
C ARG A 64 -4.24 11.38 -6.73
N SER A 65 -4.02 11.08 -5.45
CA SER A 65 -4.96 11.37 -4.35
C SER A 65 -4.76 12.77 -3.78
N LEU A 66 -3.61 13.40 -4.02
CA LEU A 66 -3.26 14.71 -3.49
C LEU A 66 -3.45 15.86 -4.49
N ARG A 67 -4.17 15.62 -5.59
CA ARG A 67 -4.53 16.66 -6.56
C ARG A 67 -5.53 17.65 -5.94
N GLN A 68 -5.40 18.91 -6.27
CA GLN A 68 -6.32 19.96 -5.80
C GLN A 68 -7.79 19.62 -6.07
N SER A 69 -8.11 19.08 -7.26
CA SER A 69 -9.45 18.69 -7.65
C SER A 69 -10.09 17.61 -6.76
N ARG A 70 -9.30 16.89 -5.97
CA ARG A 70 -9.82 15.92 -4.99
C ARG A 70 -10.32 16.57 -3.70
N PHE A 71 -9.98 17.82 -3.48
CA PHE A 71 -10.36 18.60 -2.30
C PHE A 71 -11.42 19.65 -2.61
N GLU A 72 -11.91 19.72 -3.85
CA GLU A 72 -13.05 20.56 -4.21
C GLU A 72 -14.30 20.03 -3.51
N GLY A 73 -14.94 20.88 -2.68
CA GLY A 73 -16.09 20.49 -1.86
C GLY A 73 -15.75 19.72 -0.56
N VAL A 74 -14.48 19.44 -0.33
CA VAL A 74 -13.99 18.83 0.93
C VAL A 74 -12.99 19.78 1.58
N HIS A 75 -13.19 20.12 2.84
CA HIS A 75 -12.28 21.02 3.53
C HIS A 75 -10.89 20.38 3.64
N ALA A 76 -9.88 21.06 3.06
CA ALA A 76 -8.48 20.69 3.29
C ALA A 76 -8.16 20.92 4.77
N ARG A 77 -7.67 19.87 5.44
CA ARG A 77 -7.24 19.90 6.84
C ARG A 77 -5.72 19.88 6.91
N MET A 78 -5.18 20.06 8.11
CA MET A 78 -3.73 19.99 8.36
C MET A 78 -3.12 18.67 7.89
N ASP A 79 -3.83 17.56 8.05
CA ASP A 79 -3.43 16.24 7.57
C ASP A 79 -3.11 16.22 6.07
N SER A 80 -3.91 16.89 5.26
CA SER A 80 -3.72 16.95 3.81
C SER A 80 -2.44 17.71 3.42
N HIS A 81 -2.11 18.76 4.15
CA HIS A 81 -0.86 19.51 3.96
C HIS A 81 0.34 18.68 4.41
N PHE A 82 0.23 18.00 5.54
CA PHE A 82 1.26 17.10 6.06
C PHE A 82 1.56 15.98 5.05
N LEU A 83 0.52 15.32 4.52
CA LEU A 83 0.68 14.27 3.53
C LEU A 83 1.34 14.75 2.23
N ARG A 84 1.05 15.97 1.78
CA ARG A 84 1.72 16.56 0.62
C ARG A 84 3.21 16.78 0.82
N TRP A 85 3.64 17.00 2.04
CA TRP A 85 5.05 17.16 2.37
C TRP A 85 5.76 15.83 2.56
N MET A 86 5.06 14.85 3.13
CA MET A 86 5.63 13.56 3.50
C MET A 86 5.69 12.59 2.32
N LEU A 87 4.69 12.62 1.43
CA LEU A 87 4.53 11.62 0.38
C LEU A 87 5.02 12.12 -0.96
N SER A 88 5.68 11.22 -1.70
CA SER A 88 6.07 11.43 -3.09
C SER A 88 5.83 10.18 -3.92
N ASP A 89 5.68 10.38 -5.22
CA ASP A 89 5.62 9.26 -6.17
C ASP A 89 6.96 8.55 -6.23
N GLY A 90 6.93 7.23 -6.25
CA GLY A 90 8.13 6.45 -6.30
C GLY A 90 7.90 4.96 -6.45
N ALA A 91 8.94 4.28 -6.90
CA ALA A 91 8.97 2.83 -6.98
C ALA A 91 10.37 2.30 -6.70
N GLY A 92 10.43 1.10 -6.12
CA GLY A 92 11.65 0.36 -5.90
C GLY A 92 11.39 -1.13 -5.99
N ALA A 93 12.43 -1.89 -6.31
CA ALA A 93 12.35 -3.33 -6.34
C ALA A 93 13.61 -3.96 -5.78
N VAL A 94 13.44 -5.13 -5.16
CA VAL A 94 14.56 -5.98 -4.71
C VAL A 94 14.33 -7.40 -5.19
N VAL A 95 15.44 -8.09 -5.48
CA VAL A 95 15.44 -9.54 -5.71
C VAL A 95 15.84 -10.21 -4.40
N VAL A 96 15.04 -11.17 -3.96
CA VAL A 96 15.28 -11.98 -2.77
C VAL A 96 15.70 -13.37 -3.21
N GLU A 97 16.85 -13.84 -2.72
CA GLU A 97 17.42 -15.16 -3.01
C GLU A 97 17.99 -15.76 -1.73
N PHE A 98 18.14 -17.08 -1.69
CA PHE A 98 18.71 -17.76 -0.53
C PHE A 98 20.22 -17.50 -0.37
N GLN A 99 20.94 -17.36 -1.47
CA GLN A 99 22.40 -17.12 -1.49
C GLN A 99 22.71 -15.71 -2.00
N PRO A 100 23.77 -15.07 -1.52
CA PRO A 100 24.21 -13.79 -2.04
C PRO A 100 24.63 -13.91 -3.51
N HIS A 101 24.41 -12.84 -4.27
CA HIS A 101 24.86 -12.79 -5.66
C HIS A 101 26.41 -12.87 -5.72
N PRO A 102 26.99 -13.71 -6.59
CA PRO A 102 28.41 -13.97 -6.60
C PRO A 102 29.30 -12.76 -6.91
N THR A 103 28.79 -11.78 -7.66
CA THR A 103 29.58 -10.65 -8.15
C THR A 103 28.98 -9.27 -7.88
N LYS A 104 27.74 -9.21 -7.36
CA LYS A 104 27.07 -7.94 -7.07
C LYS A 104 26.91 -7.75 -5.56
N PRO A 105 26.84 -6.50 -5.08
CA PRO A 105 26.52 -6.24 -3.69
C PRO A 105 25.21 -6.92 -3.29
N SER A 106 25.23 -7.59 -2.15
CA SER A 106 24.05 -8.23 -1.57
C SER A 106 23.93 -7.84 -0.11
N LEU A 107 22.70 -7.64 0.32
CA LEU A 107 22.37 -7.38 1.72
C LEU A 107 21.75 -8.64 2.32
N ARG A 108 22.15 -8.97 3.55
CA ARG A 108 21.53 -10.06 4.28
C ARG A 108 20.29 -9.56 5.00
N LEU A 109 19.17 -10.23 4.80
CA LEU A 109 17.95 -10.00 5.52
C LEU A 109 17.96 -10.83 6.80
N ASP A 110 18.31 -10.19 7.92
CA ASP A 110 18.40 -10.86 9.21
C ASP A 110 17.02 -11.13 9.81
N TRP A 111 16.12 -10.13 9.75
CA TRP A 111 14.76 -10.25 10.25
C TRP A 111 13.81 -9.30 9.51
N VAL A 112 12.55 -9.67 9.49
CA VAL A 112 11.41 -8.80 9.14
C VAL A 112 10.37 -8.99 10.23
N ARG A 113 9.80 -7.89 10.70
CA ARG A 113 8.67 -7.91 11.62
C ARG A 113 7.55 -7.03 11.07
N HIS A 114 6.40 -7.63 10.92
CA HIS A 114 5.17 -6.97 10.51
C HIS A 114 4.09 -7.27 11.54
N VAL A 115 3.54 -6.23 12.17
CA VAL A 115 2.55 -6.35 13.24
C VAL A 115 1.41 -5.40 12.96
N SER A 116 0.18 -5.86 13.15
CA SER A 116 -1.02 -5.03 13.13
C SER A 116 -1.43 -4.71 14.57
N LEU A 117 -1.69 -3.44 14.83
CA LEU A 117 -2.24 -2.94 16.10
C LEU A 117 -3.70 -2.51 15.95
N ALA A 118 -4.37 -2.95 14.89
CA ALA A 118 -5.75 -2.58 14.57
C ALA A 118 -6.81 -3.07 15.61
N HIS A 119 -6.40 -3.89 16.58
CA HIS A 119 -7.24 -4.32 17.68
C HIS A 119 -7.28 -3.30 18.84
N GLU A 120 -6.33 -2.37 18.88
CA GLU A 120 -6.18 -1.34 19.93
C GLU A 120 -6.34 0.08 19.38
N HIS A 121 -6.07 0.27 18.10
CA HIS A 121 -6.04 1.58 17.47
C HIS A 121 -6.93 1.65 16.25
N ASP A 122 -7.54 2.79 16.03
CA ASP A 122 -8.26 3.11 14.81
C ASP A 122 -7.32 3.27 13.62
N VAL A 123 -7.88 3.30 12.41
CA VAL A 123 -7.11 3.47 11.18
C VAL A 123 -6.54 4.89 11.11
N CYS A 124 -5.22 5.03 11.27
CA CYS A 124 -4.55 6.33 11.25
C CYS A 124 -4.40 6.92 9.84
N MET A 125 -4.21 6.10 8.82
CA MET A 125 -4.10 6.56 7.42
C MET A 125 -5.04 5.76 6.54
N ARG A 126 -5.85 6.45 5.74
CA ARG A 126 -6.81 5.82 4.83
C ARG A 126 -6.98 6.61 3.54
N ALA A 127 -7.30 5.92 2.48
CA ALA A 127 -7.92 6.48 1.29
C ALA A 127 -9.33 5.90 1.18
N GLY A 128 -10.35 6.76 1.14
CA GLY A 128 -11.74 6.32 1.12
C GLY A 128 -12.65 7.34 1.79
N MET A 129 -13.95 7.02 1.79
CA MET A 129 -14.98 7.89 2.35
C MET A 129 -14.74 8.17 3.82
N GLU A 130 -14.99 9.42 4.21
CA GLU A 130 -15.01 9.86 5.59
C GLU A 130 -16.43 9.70 6.16
N GLY A 131 -16.54 9.10 7.35
CA GLY A 131 -17.81 8.95 8.03
C GLY A 131 -18.26 7.51 8.20
N ALA A 132 -19.40 7.33 8.82
CA ALA A 132 -19.93 6.05 9.29
C ALA A 132 -19.63 4.90 8.33
N ALA A 133 -19.23 3.79 8.90
CA ALA A 133 -19.31 2.52 8.19
C ALA A 133 -20.64 2.51 7.42
N PRO A 134 -20.64 2.12 6.16
CA PRO A 134 -21.88 2.07 5.39
C PRO A 134 -22.92 1.34 6.24
N THR A 135 -24.14 1.84 6.21
CA THR A 135 -25.26 1.16 6.86
C THR A 135 -25.17 -0.31 6.47
N VAL A 136 -25.33 -1.21 7.42
CA VAL A 136 -25.19 -2.65 7.16
C VAL A 136 -25.87 -3.00 5.83
N GLY A 137 -25.10 -3.50 4.87
CA GLY A 137 -25.55 -3.83 3.53
C GLY A 137 -25.34 -2.76 2.46
N GLN A 138 -24.77 -1.59 2.78
CA GLN A 138 -24.37 -0.58 1.79
C GLN A 138 -22.85 -0.42 1.75
N THR A 139 -22.31 -0.42 0.53
CA THR A 139 -20.90 -0.13 0.26
C THR A 139 -20.80 1.10 -0.63
N TRP A 140 -19.61 1.66 -0.78
CA TRP A 140 -19.40 2.75 -1.75
C TRP A 140 -19.76 2.33 -3.18
N GLN A 141 -19.81 1.05 -3.49
CA GLN A 141 -20.20 0.50 -4.80
C GLN A 141 -21.71 0.62 -5.06
N ASP A 142 -22.51 0.79 -4.01
CA ASP A 142 -23.97 0.98 -4.12
C ASP A 142 -24.35 2.46 -4.30
N MET A 143 -23.37 3.37 -4.21
CA MET A 143 -23.55 4.80 -4.37
C MET A 143 -23.36 5.21 -5.83
N SER A 144 -23.96 6.33 -6.21
CA SER A 144 -23.60 6.98 -7.47
C SER A 144 -22.14 7.46 -7.42
N LEU A 145 -21.44 7.44 -8.54
CA LEU A 145 -20.06 7.95 -8.58
C LEU A 145 -19.91 9.40 -8.10
N PRO A 146 -20.82 10.35 -8.47
CA PRO A 146 -20.78 11.69 -7.91
C PRO A 146 -20.88 11.74 -6.39
N ASP A 147 -21.79 10.96 -5.79
CA ASP A 147 -21.97 10.91 -4.34
C ASP A 147 -20.75 10.31 -3.63
N ALA A 148 -20.17 9.26 -4.19
CA ALA A 148 -18.96 8.66 -3.66
C ALA A 148 -17.77 9.65 -3.71
N VAL A 149 -17.64 10.40 -4.80
CA VAL A 149 -16.63 11.46 -4.93
C VAL A 149 -16.85 12.57 -3.92
N ALA A 150 -18.11 13.05 -3.79
CA ALA A 150 -18.48 14.06 -2.81
C ALA A 150 -18.26 13.59 -1.36
N GLY A 151 -18.45 12.30 -1.09
CA GLY A 151 -18.14 11.64 0.18
C GLY A 151 -16.64 11.42 0.44
N GLY A 152 -15.77 11.84 -0.47
CA GLY A 152 -14.31 11.78 -0.28
C GLY A 152 -13.67 10.43 -0.60
N MET A 153 -14.28 9.59 -1.46
CA MET A 153 -13.76 8.26 -1.80
C MET A 153 -12.29 8.26 -2.26
N PHE A 154 -11.84 9.34 -2.91
CA PHE A 154 -10.48 9.46 -3.42
C PHE A 154 -9.57 10.36 -2.56
N VAL A 155 -10.04 10.77 -1.40
CA VAL A 155 -9.27 11.64 -0.49
C VAL A 155 -8.40 10.77 0.41
N LEU A 156 -7.10 11.08 0.42
CA LEU A 156 -6.16 10.50 1.37
C LEU A 156 -6.19 11.32 2.66
N ARG A 157 -6.37 10.65 3.79
CA ARG A 157 -6.45 11.22 5.13
C ARG A 157 -5.46 10.55 6.06
N GLN A 158 -5.00 11.32 7.04
CA GLN A 158 -4.20 10.80 8.13
C GLN A 158 -4.62 11.45 9.45
N ASP A 159 -4.80 10.65 10.47
CA ASP A 159 -4.90 11.11 11.84
C ASP A 159 -3.47 11.28 12.40
N ILE A 160 -3.04 12.54 12.50
CA ILE A 160 -1.69 12.86 12.98
C ILE A 160 -1.60 12.79 14.50
N THR A 161 -2.72 12.79 15.23
CA THR A 161 -2.72 12.71 16.70
C THR A 161 -2.29 11.33 17.19
N MET A 162 -2.55 10.29 16.42
CA MET A 162 -2.12 8.94 16.75
C MET A 162 -0.61 8.71 16.64
N LEU A 163 0.14 9.64 16.04
CA LEU A 163 1.60 9.51 15.95
C LEU A 163 2.26 9.68 17.32
N ASP A 164 1.66 10.44 18.22
CA ASP A 164 2.16 10.62 19.58
C ASP A 164 1.97 9.36 20.42
N ASP A 165 0.84 8.68 20.27
CA ASP A 165 0.52 7.43 20.99
C ASP A 165 1.40 6.24 20.56
N LEU A 166 1.93 6.27 19.34
CA LEU A 166 2.79 5.22 18.80
C LEU A 166 4.29 5.44 19.07
N ALA A 167 4.65 6.59 19.64
CA ALA A 167 6.04 6.94 19.94
C ALA A 167 6.51 6.47 21.34
N GLU A 168 5.59 6.01 22.19
CA GLU A 168 5.85 5.41 23.51
C GLU A 168 6.00 3.86 23.42
#